data_79b9b2c6fd75cb02d66baa342353b806
#
_entry.id   79b9b2c6fd75cb02d66baa342353b806
#
_cell.length_a   1.000
_cell.length_b   1.000
_cell.length_c   1.000
_cell.angle_alpha   90.00
_cell.angle_beta   90.00
_cell.angle_gamma   90.00
#
_symmetry.space_group_name_H-M   'P 1'
#
loop_
_entity.id
_entity.type
_entity.pdbx_description
1 polymer ?
#
loop_
_entity_poly.entity_id
_entity_poly.type
_entity_poly.pdbx_seq_one_letter_code
_entity_poly.pdbx_strand_id
1 'polypeptide(L)'
;MKPTVKTQAKQRLARIAGQVAGIQRMVDDDRYCVEVLQVAAVRAALDRVGKLVLTGHVETCVADAFASGSVRERRKKMDELLEVFARFGALDA
;
A
#
# COMPACT_ATOMS: atom_id res chain seq x y z
N MET A 1 -8.98 6.93 8.66
CA MET A 1 -7.50 6.93 8.60
C MET A 1 -6.97 8.15 9.34
N LYS A 2 -5.98 7.96 10.19
CA LYS A 2 -5.36 9.08 10.91
C LYS A 2 -4.74 10.09 9.94
N PRO A 3 -4.82 11.41 10.25
CA PRO A 3 -4.28 12.44 9.36
C PRO A 3 -2.79 12.27 9.04
N THR A 4 -1.99 11.79 10.00
CA THR A 4 -0.56 11.54 9.80
C THR A 4 -0.31 10.44 8.77
N VAL A 5 -1.06 9.35 8.84
CA VAL A 5 -0.97 8.23 7.88
C VAL A 5 -1.40 8.71 6.49
N LYS A 6 -2.49 9.45 6.41
CA LYS A 6 -3.00 10.01 5.15
C LYS A 6 -1.96 10.91 4.49
N THR A 7 -1.34 11.81 5.25
CA THR A 7 -0.33 12.73 4.75
C THR A 7 0.90 11.97 4.23
N GLN A 8 1.40 11.01 5.00
CA GLN A 8 2.55 10.20 4.59
C GLN A 8 2.25 9.40 3.33
N ALA A 9 1.07 8.78 3.25
CA ALA A 9 0.66 8.01 2.08
C ALA A 9 0.58 8.89 0.83
N LYS A 10 0.00 10.09 0.95
CA LYS A 10 -0.09 11.05 -0.17
C LYS A 10 1.29 11.48 -0.66
N GLN A 11 2.21 11.78 0.27
CA GLN A 11 3.57 12.19 -0.09
C GLN A 11 4.33 11.07 -0.81
N ARG A 12 4.22 9.85 -0.33
CA ARG A 12 4.85 8.67 -0.94
C ARG A 12 4.26 8.38 -2.32
N LEU A 13 2.93 8.48 -2.45
CA LEU A 13 2.26 8.28 -3.75
C LEU A 13 2.64 9.36 -4.77
N ALA A 14 2.79 10.61 -4.34
CA ALA A 14 3.24 11.69 -5.22
C ALA A 14 4.65 11.41 -5.77
N ARG A 15 5.54 10.91 -4.92
CA ARG A 15 6.89 10.53 -5.33
C ARG A 15 6.85 9.36 -6.32
N ILE A 16 6.02 8.36 -6.05
CA ILE A 16 5.84 7.21 -6.94
C ILE A 16 5.29 7.65 -8.29
N ALA A 17 4.32 8.56 -8.32
CA ALA A 17 3.79 9.12 -9.56
C ALA A 17 4.89 9.77 -10.41
N GLY A 18 5.80 10.49 -9.78
CA GLY A 18 6.96 11.06 -10.46
C GLY A 18 7.90 9.99 -11.02
N GLN A 19 8.13 8.92 -10.27
CA GLN A 19 8.95 7.79 -10.71
C GLN A 19 8.32 7.07 -11.91
N VAL A 20 6.99 6.88 -11.89
CA VAL A 20 6.25 6.28 -13.01
C VAL A 20 6.38 7.15 -14.27
N ALA A 21 6.23 8.46 -14.14
CA ALA A 21 6.42 9.38 -15.26
C ALA A 21 7.85 9.29 -15.82
N GLY A 22 8.85 9.14 -14.95
CA GLY A 22 10.25 8.92 -15.36
C GLY A 22 10.42 7.63 -16.16
N ILE A 23 9.76 6.55 -15.75
CA ILE A 23 9.79 5.27 -16.45
C ILE A 23 9.17 5.42 -17.86
N GLN A 24 8.06 6.15 -17.97
CA GLN A 24 7.44 6.42 -19.26
C GLN A 24 8.41 7.10 -20.22
N ARG A 25 9.18 8.08 -19.74
CA ARG A 25 10.21 8.75 -20.55
C ARG A 25 11.33 7.80 -20.97
N MET A 26 11.72 6.88 -20.08
CA MET A 26 12.75 5.88 -20.39
C MET A 26 12.28 4.93 -21.47
N VAL A 27 11.00 4.52 -21.45
CA VAL A 27 10.40 3.69 -22.50
C VAL A 27 10.44 4.44 -23.84
N ASP A 28 10.05 5.71 -23.84
CA ASP A 28 10.05 6.55 -25.03
C ASP A 28 11.47 6.67 -25.61
N ASP A 29 12.49 6.67 -24.76
CA ASP A 29 13.90 6.81 -25.15
C ASP A 29 14.62 5.46 -25.37
N ASP A 30 13.89 4.37 -25.35
CA ASP A 30 14.41 3.00 -25.54
C ASP A 30 15.51 2.59 -24.52
N ARG A 31 15.38 3.00 -23.27
CA ARG A 31 16.37 2.76 -22.20
C ARG A 31 15.98 1.56 -21.31
N TYR A 32 15.88 0.40 -21.90
CA TYR A 32 15.28 -0.79 -21.27
C TYR A 32 15.99 -1.31 -20.02
N CYS A 33 17.31 -1.28 -19.96
CA CYS A 33 18.05 -1.84 -18.81
C CYS A 33 17.83 -1.03 -17.53
N VAL A 34 17.85 0.30 -17.64
CA VAL A 34 17.60 1.20 -16.50
C VAL A 34 16.16 1.12 -16.07
N GLU A 35 15.24 1.01 -17.03
CA GLU A 35 13.81 0.89 -16.83
C GLU A 35 13.42 -0.28 -15.94
N VAL A 36 14.00 -1.47 -16.18
CA VAL A 36 13.71 -2.67 -15.36
C VAL A 36 14.03 -2.43 -13.90
N LEU A 37 15.18 -1.79 -13.60
CA LEU A 37 15.57 -1.45 -12.23
C LEU A 37 14.63 -0.44 -11.60
N GLN A 38 14.15 0.54 -12.37
CA GLN A 38 13.20 1.54 -11.87
C GLN A 38 11.84 0.95 -11.58
N VAL A 39 11.37 -0.01 -12.41
CA VAL A 39 10.13 -0.72 -12.15
C VAL A 39 10.20 -1.49 -10.83
N ALA A 40 11.31 -2.16 -10.56
CA ALA A 40 11.50 -2.88 -9.30
C ALA A 40 11.45 -1.93 -8.09
N ALA A 41 12.04 -0.74 -8.22
CA ALA A 41 12.03 0.28 -7.16
C ALA A 41 10.61 0.81 -6.91
N VAL A 42 9.83 1.05 -7.95
CA VAL A 42 8.44 1.49 -7.83
C VAL A 42 7.57 0.42 -7.17
N ARG A 43 7.77 -0.84 -7.54
CA ARG A 43 7.06 -1.96 -6.92
C ARG A 43 7.32 -2.01 -5.41
N ALA A 44 8.58 -1.88 -4.99
CA ALA A 44 8.95 -1.87 -3.58
C ALA A 44 8.33 -0.67 -2.84
N ALA A 45 8.31 0.49 -3.47
CA ALA A 45 7.72 1.71 -2.90
C ALA A 45 6.20 1.56 -2.72
N LEU A 46 5.51 0.98 -3.70
CA LEU A 46 4.07 0.71 -3.61
C LEU A 46 3.76 -0.28 -2.49
N ASP A 47 4.57 -1.32 -2.32
CA ASP A 47 4.40 -2.28 -1.24
C ASP A 47 4.48 -1.59 0.13
N ARG A 48 5.43 -0.67 0.32
CA ARG A 48 5.55 0.09 1.56
C ARG A 48 4.34 1.00 1.82
N VAL A 49 3.80 1.62 0.78
CA VAL A 49 2.58 2.43 0.90
C VAL A 49 1.40 1.53 1.30
N GLY A 50 1.28 0.36 0.68
CA GLY A 50 0.25 -0.60 1.03
C GLY A 50 0.30 -1.01 2.50
N LYS A 51 1.49 -1.30 3.02
CA LYS A 51 1.67 -1.65 4.43
C LYS A 51 1.35 -0.49 5.36
N LEU A 52 1.72 0.73 5.00
CA LEU A 52 1.40 1.92 5.76
C LEU A 52 -0.11 2.14 5.87
N VAL A 53 -0.83 2.02 4.76
CA VAL A 53 -2.29 2.16 4.72
C VAL A 53 -2.96 1.03 5.49
N LEU A 54 -2.46 -0.21 5.37
CA LEU A 54 -2.98 -1.35 6.12
C LEU A 54 -2.84 -1.14 7.62
N THR A 55 -1.69 -0.65 8.08
CA THR A 55 -1.46 -0.34 9.50
C THR A 55 -2.47 0.70 9.98
N GLY A 56 -2.71 1.75 9.20
CA GLY A 56 -3.71 2.76 9.52
C GLY A 56 -5.13 2.18 9.57
N HIS A 57 -5.44 1.25 8.69
CA HIS A 57 -6.74 0.57 8.68
C HIS A 57 -6.94 -0.26 9.95
N VAL A 58 -5.91 -1.02 10.38
CA VAL A 58 -5.97 -1.81 11.62
C VAL A 58 -6.20 -0.90 12.82
N GLU A 59 -5.48 0.22 12.90
CA GLU A 59 -5.57 1.14 14.04
C GLU A 59 -6.94 1.82 14.16
N THR A 60 -7.64 2.04 13.06
CA THR A 60 -8.91 2.77 13.06
C THR A 60 -10.11 1.86 12.85
N CYS A 61 -10.21 1.21 11.69
CA CYS A 61 -11.42 0.46 11.33
C CYS A 61 -11.60 -0.82 12.15
N VAL A 62 -10.52 -1.55 12.42
CA VAL A 62 -10.58 -2.78 13.22
C VAL A 62 -10.86 -2.45 14.67
N ALA A 63 -10.20 -1.43 15.22
CA ALA A 63 -10.43 -0.98 16.59
C ALA A 63 -11.89 -0.54 16.79
N ASP A 64 -12.46 0.19 15.83
CA ASP A 64 -13.87 0.62 15.86
C ASP A 64 -14.82 -0.58 15.85
N ALA A 65 -14.53 -1.59 15.04
CA ALA A 65 -15.34 -2.82 14.98
C ALA A 65 -15.32 -3.57 16.31
N PHE A 66 -14.16 -3.66 16.98
CA PHE A 66 -14.05 -4.27 18.29
C PHE A 66 -14.79 -3.46 19.36
N ALA A 67 -14.77 -2.13 19.27
CA ALA A 67 -15.46 -1.25 20.19
C ALA A 67 -16.99 -1.36 20.07
N SER A 68 -17.52 -1.71 18.90
CA SER A 68 -18.98 -1.83 18.68
C SER A 68 -19.61 -2.99 19.44
N GLY A 69 -18.84 -3.97 19.87
CA GLY A 69 -19.33 -5.13 20.62
C GLY A 69 -20.01 -6.21 19.79
N SER A 70 -20.22 -5.99 18.49
CA SER A 70 -20.86 -6.94 17.59
C SER A 70 -19.88 -8.06 17.18
N VAL A 71 -20.24 -9.32 17.47
CA VAL A 71 -19.43 -10.48 17.06
C VAL A 71 -19.37 -10.58 15.54
N ARG A 72 -20.48 -10.31 14.87
CA ARG A 72 -20.57 -10.38 13.40
C ARG A 72 -19.65 -9.35 12.74
N GLU A 73 -19.65 -8.13 13.24
CA GLU A 73 -18.79 -7.06 12.73
C GLU A 73 -17.32 -7.37 12.94
N ARG A 74 -16.96 -7.90 14.12
CA ARG A 74 -15.59 -8.32 14.42
C ARG A 74 -15.10 -9.39 13.48
N ARG A 75 -15.92 -10.42 13.23
CA ARG A 75 -15.58 -11.51 12.33
C ARG A 75 -15.38 -11.03 10.90
N LYS A 76 -16.30 -10.18 10.43
CA LYS A 76 -16.21 -9.60 9.09
C LYS A 76 -14.91 -8.81 8.88
N LYS A 77 -14.57 -7.95 9.84
CA LYS A 77 -13.34 -7.16 9.77
C LYS A 77 -12.09 -8.01 9.87
N MET A 78 -12.13 -9.06 10.68
CA MET A 78 -11.01 -10.00 10.79
C MET A 78 -10.78 -10.75 9.48
N ASP A 79 -11.85 -11.22 8.83
CA ASP A 79 -11.75 -11.93 7.56
C ASP A 79 -11.19 -11.02 6.46
N GLU A 80 -11.65 -9.77 6.38
CA GLU A 80 -11.13 -8.77 5.44
C GLU A 80 -9.64 -8.53 5.67
N LEU A 81 -9.23 -8.39 6.92
CA LEU A 81 -7.85 -8.14 7.31
C LEU A 81 -6.93 -9.30 6.92
N LEU A 82 -7.37 -10.53 7.19
CA LEU A 82 -6.61 -11.72 6.84
C LEU A 82 -6.42 -11.85 5.33
N GLU A 83 -7.43 -11.51 4.55
CA GLU A 83 -7.33 -11.50 3.09
C GLU A 83 -6.28 -10.50 2.60
N VAL A 84 -6.29 -9.28 3.15
CA VAL A 84 -5.32 -8.25 2.78
C VAL A 84 -3.90 -8.66 3.18
N PHE A 85 -3.71 -9.20 4.37
CA PHE A 85 -2.41 -9.69 4.82
C PHE A 85 -1.88 -10.80 3.91
N ALA A 86 -2.75 -11.71 3.48
CA ALA A 86 -2.36 -12.80 2.59
C ALA A 86 -1.80 -12.26 1.27
N ARG A 87 -2.41 -11.20 0.72
CA ARG A 87 -1.95 -10.57 -0.53
C ARG A 87 -0.60 -9.90 -0.35
N PHE A 88 -0.41 -9.11 0.72
CA PHE A 88 0.86 -8.44 0.97
C PHE A 88 1.97 -9.42 1.39
N GLY A 89 1.62 -10.47 2.13
CA GLY A 89 2.58 -11.51 2.49
C GLY A 89 3.16 -12.23 1.28
N ALA A 90 2.36 -12.44 0.23
CA ALA A 90 2.80 -13.06 -1.01
C ALA A 90 3.82 -12.19 -1.75
N LEU A 91 3.79 -10.87 -1.58
CA LEU A 91 4.74 -9.94 -2.20
C LEU A 91 6.08 -9.88 -1.47
N ASP A 92 6.12 -10.29 -0.21
CA ASP A 92 7.33 -10.30 0.61
C ASP A 92 8.15 -11.60 0.47
N ALA A 93 7.57 -12.59 -0.19
CA ALA A 93 8.18 -13.91 -0.34
C ALA A 93 9.38 -13.93 -1.31
#